data_23ffdd1af45dc1803954487e15ba43c2
#
_entry.id   23ffdd1af45dc1803954487e15ba43c2
#
_cell.length_a   1.000
_cell.length_b   1.000
_cell.length_c   1.000
_cell.angle_alpha   90.00
_cell.angle_beta   90.00
_cell.angle_gamma   90.00
#
_symmetry.space_group_name_H-M   'P 1'
#
loop_
_entity.id
_entity.type
_entity.pdbx_description
1 polymer ?
#
loop_
_entity_poly.entity_id
_entity_poly.type
_entity_poly.pdbx_seq_one_letter_code
_entity_poly.pdbx_strand_id
1 'polypeptide(L)'
;TETLVDLFKIDMETGKATAQGNAALSGAEFTWHYYDGLYTKDNLPEKATRIWVTKTVAEKDSDGSIHYVTKLADAYKVSGDAFYTQNEKNVLPLGTLTVEETKAPDGYLLDGAYMQAGDSTEQIKGMYLTQITEDGELAVLSGSNQYSVSDQIIRGGVKIQKRDLETKDTKAQGSATLKDAAFAIISLNENSVLVEGKLYKKNETVKTIQTGNDGIATTSADLLPYGKYKLEETKAPEGLSLIHISEPTRHAQIS
;
A
#
# COMPACT_ATOMS: atom_id res chain seq x y z
N THR A 1 6.09 -1.40 32.87
CA THR A 1 6.61 -2.13 31.71
C THR A 1 6.85 -1.17 30.55
N GLU A 2 8.05 -1.16 29.97
CA GLU A 2 8.37 -0.39 28.77
C GLU A 2 7.68 -0.99 27.56
N THR A 3 7.28 -0.13 26.63
CA THR A 3 6.66 -0.56 25.38
C THR A 3 7.72 -0.67 24.30
N LEU A 4 7.94 -1.88 23.78
CA LEU A 4 8.94 -2.17 22.75
C LEU A 4 8.31 -2.77 21.47
N VAL A 5 7.08 -2.41 21.17
CA VAL A 5 6.40 -2.90 19.97
C VAL A 5 6.66 -1.94 18.82
N ASP A 6 7.55 -2.31 17.92
CA ASP A 6 7.84 -1.58 16.69
C ASP A 6 7.12 -2.24 15.52
N LEU A 7 6.28 -1.48 14.82
CA LEU A 7 5.53 -1.93 13.65
C LEU A 7 6.14 -1.33 12.38
N PHE A 8 6.71 -2.19 11.53
CA PHE A 8 7.33 -1.81 10.26
C PHE A 8 6.36 -2.03 9.11
N LYS A 9 6.13 -0.98 8.32
CA LYS A 9 5.23 -1.04 7.16
C LYS A 9 5.97 -1.53 5.94
N ILE A 10 5.40 -2.51 5.23
CA ILE A 10 5.95 -3.07 4.00
C ILE A 10 4.87 -3.23 2.93
N ASP A 11 5.30 -3.31 1.68
CA ASP A 11 4.46 -3.72 0.55
C ASP A 11 4.27 -5.24 0.56
N MET A 12 3.04 -5.72 0.49
CA MET A 12 2.72 -7.15 0.56
C MET A 12 3.23 -7.91 -0.67
N GLU A 13 3.11 -7.33 -1.86
CA GLU A 13 3.46 -8.03 -3.11
C GLU A 13 4.96 -8.20 -3.28
N THR A 14 5.75 -7.19 -2.89
CA THR A 14 7.22 -7.21 -3.02
C THR A 14 7.93 -7.69 -1.76
N GLY A 15 7.26 -7.63 -0.60
CA GLY A 15 7.86 -7.88 0.71
C GLY A 15 8.89 -6.82 1.13
N LYS A 16 8.95 -5.69 0.44
CA LYS A 16 9.95 -4.63 0.66
C LYS A 16 9.41 -3.49 1.52
N ALA A 17 10.33 -2.81 2.19
CA ALA A 17 10.07 -1.57 2.93
C ALA A 17 9.96 -0.33 2.03
N THR A 18 9.72 -0.52 0.74
CA THR A 18 9.53 0.52 -0.26
C THR A 18 8.17 0.37 -0.90
N ALA A 19 7.41 1.45 -1.00
CA ALA A 19 6.13 1.45 -1.71
C ALA A 19 6.32 1.22 -3.21
N GLN A 20 5.31 0.68 -3.87
CA GLN A 20 5.27 0.62 -5.33
C GLN A 20 4.73 1.92 -5.93
N GLY A 21 5.17 2.24 -7.12
CA GLY A 21 4.58 3.29 -7.95
C GLY A 21 4.55 4.67 -7.28
N ASN A 22 3.37 5.22 -7.14
CA ASN A 22 3.14 6.52 -6.48
C ASN A 22 2.48 6.37 -5.11
N ALA A 23 2.46 5.17 -4.57
CA ALA A 23 1.94 4.89 -3.23
C ALA A 23 2.95 5.29 -2.15
N ALA A 24 2.49 5.31 -0.91
CA ALA A 24 3.32 5.64 0.26
C ALA A 24 3.19 4.54 1.32
N LEU A 25 4.23 4.35 2.12
CA LEU A 25 4.18 3.53 3.34
C LEU A 25 4.11 4.39 4.61
N SER A 26 4.37 5.69 4.49
CA SER A 26 4.14 6.65 5.57
C SER A 26 2.66 7.00 5.69
N GLY A 27 2.22 7.37 6.88
CA GLY A 27 0.85 7.82 7.13
C GLY A 27 -0.18 6.71 7.33
N ALA A 28 0.23 5.45 7.38
CA ALA A 28 -0.64 4.38 7.88
C ALA A 28 -0.95 4.62 9.36
N GLU A 29 -2.20 4.52 9.76
CA GLU A 29 -2.58 4.74 11.15
C GLU A 29 -2.94 3.43 11.84
N PHE A 30 -2.49 3.32 13.08
CA PHE A 30 -2.71 2.19 13.97
C PHE A 30 -3.42 2.66 15.21
N THR A 31 -4.47 1.95 15.61
CA THR A 31 -5.22 2.20 16.83
C THR A 31 -4.84 1.18 17.88
N TRP A 32 -4.40 1.68 19.02
CA TRP A 32 -3.98 0.91 20.18
C TRP A 32 -5.02 1.06 21.29
N HIS A 33 -5.44 -0.06 21.87
CA HIS A 33 -6.34 -0.08 23.02
C HIS A 33 -5.63 -0.72 24.20
N TYR A 34 -5.67 -0.05 25.32
CA TYR A 34 -5.22 -0.59 26.59
C TYR A 34 -6.45 -0.83 27.50
N TYR A 35 -6.48 -2.01 28.09
CA TYR A 35 -7.52 -2.44 29.03
C TYR A 35 -6.87 -2.77 30.37
N ASP A 36 -7.44 -2.19 31.45
CA ASP A 36 -7.06 -2.49 32.82
C ASP A 36 -7.65 -3.85 33.22
N GLY A 37 -6.86 -4.89 33.09
CA GLY A 37 -7.25 -6.28 33.30
C GLY A 37 -6.71 -7.21 32.21
N LEU A 38 -6.74 -8.51 32.47
CA LEU A 38 -6.26 -9.53 31.54
C LEU A 38 -7.42 -10.12 30.76
N TYR A 39 -7.42 -9.89 29.46
CA TYR A 39 -8.47 -10.29 28.54
C TYR A 39 -7.91 -11.07 27.36
N THR A 40 -8.78 -11.85 26.72
CA THR A 40 -8.56 -12.46 25.40
C THR A 40 -9.39 -11.75 24.34
N LYS A 41 -9.22 -12.09 23.08
CA LYS A 41 -10.01 -11.51 21.97
C LYS A 41 -11.53 -11.72 22.16
N ASP A 42 -11.92 -12.82 22.79
CA ASP A 42 -13.32 -13.21 22.94
C ASP A 42 -14.05 -12.51 24.09
N ASN A 43 -13.33 -11.88 25.00
CA ASN A 43 -13.91 -11.26 26.20
C ASN A 43 -13.42 -9.84 26.48
N LEU A 44 -12.94 -9.15 25.46
CA LEU A 44 -12.55 -7.74 25.59
C LEU A 44 -13.73 -6.89 26.04
N PRO A 45 -13.55 -5.97 27.02
CA PRO A 45 -14.56 -5.00 27.36
C PRO A 45 -14.94 -4.12 26.16
N GLU A 46 -16.18 -3.65 26.13
CA GLU A 46 -16.67 -2.73 25.10
C GLU A 46 -15.86 -1.42 25.03
N LYS A 47 -15.39 -0.95 26.19
CA LYS A 47 -14.60 0.28 26.30
C LYS A 47 -13.20 -0.02 26.80
N ALA A 48 -12.21 0.47 26.07
CA ALA A 48 -10.83 0.48 26.52
C ALA A 48 -10.62 1.52 27.65
N THR A 49 -9.62 1.29 28.49
CA THR A 49 -9.20 2.23 29.52
C THR A 49 -8.49 3.43 28.91
N ARG A 50 -7.64 3.20 27.91
CA ARG A 50 -7.00 4.24 27.08
C ARG A 50 -6.93 3.81 25.63
N ILE A 51 -6.94 4.82 24.75
CA ILE A 51 -6.86 4.64 23.29
C ILE A 51 -5.83 5.61 22.76
N TRP A 52 -4.98 5.13 21.85
CA TRP A 52 -4.02 5.94 21.11
C TRP A 52 -4.10 5.61 19.61
N VAL A 53 -3.89 6.63 18.80
CA VAL A 53 -3.70 6.47 17.36
C VAL A 53 -2.29 6.96 17.02
N THR A 54 -1.52 6.10 16.38
CA THR A 54 -0.17 6.41 15.90
C THR A 54 -0.11 6.24 14.39
N LYS A 55 0.89 6.85 13.75
CA LYS A 55 1.10 6.73 12.31
C LYS A 55 2.51 6.27 11.98
N THR A 56 2.67 5.64 10.82
CA THR A 56 3.99 5.33 10.28
C THR A 56 4.69 6.58 9.78
N VAL A 57 5.97 6.70 10.11
CA VAL A 57 6.86 7.75 9.65
C VAL A 57 8.13 7.13 9.09
N ALA A 58 8.79 7.83 8.17
CA ALA A 58 10.07 7.42 7.64
C ALA A 58 11.17 7.56 8.68
N GLU A 59 11.96 6.52 8.85
CA GLU A 59 13.19 6.53 9.63
C GLU A 59 14.36 6.06 8.77
N LYS A 60 15.51 6.68 8.97
CA LYS A 60 16.73 6.35 8.25
C LYS A 60 17.65 5.52 9.14
N ASP A 61 18.04 4.36 8.65
CA ASP A 61 19.01 3.49 9.31
C ASP A 61 20.43 4.02 9.21
N SER A 62 21.33 3.45 9.99
CA SER A 62 22.75 3.83 9.99
C SER A 62 23.44 3.57 8.64
N ASP A 63 22.93 2.63 7.83
CA ASP A 63 23.42 2.33 6.49
C ASP A 63 22.81 3.23 5.40
N GLY A 64 21.91 4.16 5.80
CA GLY A 64 21.23 5.08 4.90
C GLY A 64 19.93 4.56 4.29
N SER A 65 19.54 3.30 4.53
CA SER A 65 18.24 2.76 4.11
C SER A 65 17.10 3.40 4.89
N ILE A 66 15.92 3.50 4.24
CA ILE A 66 14.72 4.08 4.84
C ILE A 66 13.72 2.96 5.10
N HIS A 67 13.16 2.95 6.30
CA HIS A 67 12.01 2.14 6.65
C HIS A 67 10.91 3.02 7.26
N TYR A 68 9.70 2.46 7.34
CA TYR A 68 8.52 3.15 7.84
C TYR A 68 8.03 2.43 9.07
N VAL A 69 7.99 3.13 10.21
CA VAL A 69 7.74 2.54 11.51
C VAL A 69 6.73 3.35 12.31
N THR A 70 5.98 2.67 13.16
CA THR A 70 5.15 3.28 14.20
C THR A 70 5.31 2.54 15.52
N LYS A 71 5.08 3.24 16.61
CA LYS A 71 5.13 2.74 17.98
C LYS A 71 4.44 3.69 18.95
N LEU A 72 4.24 3.25 20.20
CA LEU A 72 3.65 4.08 21.26
C LEU A 72 4.67 5.10 21.80
N ALA A 73 4.90 6.16 21.03
CA ALA A 73 5.75 7.28 21.40
C ALA A 73 5.19 8.58 20.81
N ASP A 74 5.56 9.73 21.39
CA ASP A 74 5.03 11.05 21.01
C ASP A 74 5.30 11.41 19.54
N ALA A 75 6.47 11.02 19.02
CA ALA A 75 6.84 11.30 17.63
C ALA A 75 5.92 10.63 16.59
N TYR A 76 5.18 9.60 16.98
CA TYR A 76 4.29 8.83 16.10
C TYR A 76 2.82 9.11 16.38
N LYS A 77 2.50 9.75 17.49
CA LYS A 77 1.13 9.96 17.95
C LYS A 77 0.36 10.91 17.05
N VAL A 78 -0.83 10.49 16.64
CA VAL A 78 -1.80 11.31 15.91
C VAL A 78 -2.84 11.89 16.87
N SER A 79 -3.37 11.05 17.76
CA SER A 79 -4.44 11.43 18.70
C SER A 79 -4.54 10.44 19.86
N GLY A 80 -5.44 10.73 20.78
CA GLY A 80 -5.78 9.84 21.89
C GLY A 80 -5.30 10.33 23.24
N ASP A 81 -5.37 9.44 24.23
CA ASP A 81 -5.08 9.74 25.63
C ASP A 81 -3.60 10.05 25.87
N ALA A 82 -3.27 10.59 27.05
CA ALA A 82 -1.88 10.70 27.47
C ALA A 82 -1.26 9.31 27.63
N PHE A 83 0.03 9.15 27.31
CA PHE A 83 0.74 7.93 27.63
C PHE A 83 0.91 7.80 29.16
N TYR A 84 1.00 6.54 29.62
CA TYR A 84 1.50 6.30 30.97
C TYR A 84 3.01 6.52 30.97
N THR A 85 3.52 7.24 31.95
CA THR A 85 4.95 7.53 32.04
C THR A 85 5.49 7.18 33.43
N GLN A 86 6.72 6.68 33.44
CA GLN A 86 7.50 6.46 34.65
C GLN A 86 8.96 6.78 34.35
N ASN A 87 9.56 7.66 35.14
CA ASN A 87 10.94 8.13 34.92
C ASN A 87 11.16 8.67 33.49
N GLU A 88 10.23 9.48 32.99
CA GLU A 88 10.24 10.08 31.64
C GLU A 88 10.14 9.08 30.48
N LYS A 89 9.89 7.81 30.76
CA LYS A 89 9.67 6.75 29.75
C LYS A 89 8.22 6.38 29.65
N ASN A 90 7.75 6.08 28.44
CA ASN A 90 6.43 5.51 28.22
C ASN A 90 6.39 4.08 28.75
N VAL A 91 5.40 3.80 29.58
CA VAL A 91 5.20 2.48 30.20
C VAL A 91 3.75 2.05 30.01
N LEU A 92 3.50 0.75 30.19
CA LEU A 92 2.15 0.21 30.30
C LEU A 92 2.00 -0.49 31.65
N PRO A 93 0.90 -0.23 32.38
CA PRO A 93 0.56 -1.02 33.57
C PRO A 93 0.26 -2.49 33.19
N LEU A 94 0.08 -3.33 34.19
CA LEU A 94 -0.45 -4.69 33.99
C LEU A 94 -1.82 -4.60 33.32
N GLY A 95 -2.07 -5.45 32.34
CA GLY A 95 -3.32 -5.38 31.58
C GLY A 95 -3.20 -5.99 30.19
N THR A 96 -4.07 -5.55 29.30
CA THR A 96 -4.14 -6.05 27.92
C THR A 96 -3.95 -4.91 26.93
N LEU A 97 -3.07 -5.12 25.96
CA LEU A 97 -2.84 -4.20 24.85
C LEU A 97 -3.29 -4.84 23.55
N THR A 98 -4.06 -4.10 22.75
CA THR A 98 -4.38 -4.48 21.37
C THR A 98 -3.90 -3.43 20.39
N VAL A 99 -3.60 -3.84 19.18
CA VAL A 99 -3.26 -2.94 18.06
C VAL A 99 -3.78 -3.48 16.75
N GLU A 100 -4.29 -2.58 15.92
CA GLU A 100 -4.69 -2.88 14.54
C GLU A 100 -4.47 -1.68 13.63
N GLU A 101 -4.25 -1.93 12.36
CA GLU A 101 -4.23 -0.87 11.36
C GLU A 101 -5.66 -0.41 11.07
N THR A 102 -5.93 0.88 11.25
CA THR A 102 -7.26 1.50 11.09
C THR A 102 -7.33 2.44 9.90
N LYS A 103 -6.19 2.80 9.32
CA LYS A 103 -6.11 3.57 8.08
C LYS A 103 -4.92 3.11 7.26
N ALA A 104 -5.19 2.67 6.03
CA ALA A 104 -4.13 2.34 5.09
C ALA A 104 -3.40 3.59 4.60
N PRO A 105 -2.11 3.50 4.27
CA PRO A 105 -1.40 4.60 3.62
C PRO A 105 -1.89 4.77 2.18
N ASP A 106 -1.58 5.92 1.59
CA ASP A 106 -2.03 6.25 0.23
C ASP A 106 -1.62 5.19 -0.79
N GLY A 107 -2.60 4.70 -1.54
CA GLY A 107 -2.40 3.72 -2.59
C GLY A 107 -2.51 2.26 -2.15
N TYR A 108 -2.80 2.00 -0.88
CA TYR A 108 -2.96 0.66 -0.31
C TYR A 108 -4.38 0.40 0.21
N LEU A 109 -4.75 -0.87 0.30
CA LEU A 109 -6.05 -1.32 0.79
C LEU A 109 -5.96 -1.74 2.26
N LEU A 110 -6.84 -1.21 3.10
CA LEU A 110 -6.90 -1.53 4.53
C LEU A 110 -7.25 -3.00 4.77
N ASP A 111 -8.18 -3.54 4.00
CA ASP A 111 -8.65 -4.92 4.14
C ASP A 111 -7.56 -5.97 3.86
N GLY A 112 -6.43 -5.59 3.24
CA GLY A 112 -5.30 -6.45 2.99
C GLY A 112 -4.21 -6.43 4.05
N ALA A 113 -4.42 -5.76 5.19
CA ALA A 113 -3.39 -5.63 6.22
C ALA A 113 -3.14 -6.94 6.97
N TYR A 114 -1.89 -7.41 6.92
CA TYR A 114 -1.41 -8.59 7.65
C TYR A 114 -0.20 -8.23 8.48
N MET A 115 -0.17 -8.70 9.72
CA MET A 115 0.94 -8.53 10.64
C MET A 115 1.73 -9.84 10.79
N GLN A 116 3.05 -9.74 10.84
CA GLN A 116 3.95 -10.86 11.00
C GLN A 116 5.07 -10.49 11.96
N ALA A 117 5.31 -11.31 12.98
CA ALA A 117 6.49 -11.19 13.84
C ALA A 117 7.77 -11.52 13.06
N GLY A 118 8.88 -10.83 13.35
CA GLY A 118 10.12 -10.96 12.59
C GLY A 118 10.74 -12.36 12.60
N ASP A 119 10.42 -13.17 13.60
CA ASP A 119 10.88 -14.54 13.80
C ASP A 119 9.86 -15.61 13.42
N SER A 120 8.70 -15.22 12.89
CA SER A 120 7.58 -16.10 12.55
C SER A 120 7.23 -16.01 11.06
N THR A 121 6.71 -17.11 10.52
CA THR A 121 6.10 -17.15 9.18
C THR A 121 4.58 -16.99 9.22
N GLU A 122 3.98 -16.94 10.41
CA GLU A 122 2.55 -16.74 10.57
C GLU A 122 2.16 -15.30 10.25
N GLN A 123 1.16 -15.14 9.37
CA GLN A 123 0.56 -13.86 9.03
C GLN A 123 -0.82 -13.77 9.67
N ILE A 124 -1.05 -12.75 10.48
CA ILE A 124 -2.31 -12.55 11.18
C ILE A 124 -3.01 -11.31 10.65
N LYS A 125 -4.23 -11.49 10.18
CA LYS A 125 -5.10 -10.41 9.73
C LYS A 125 -5.84 -9.78 10.91
N GLY A 126 -5.88 -8.43 10.95
CA GLY A 126 -6.66 -7.66 11.89
C GLY A 126 -5.93 -7.35 13.18
N MET A 127 -6.59 -7.56 14.31
CA MET A 127 -6.15 -7.10 15.61
C MET A 127 -5.15 -8.04 16.28
N TYR A 128 -4.07 -7.49 16.79
CA TYR A 128 -3.14 -8.15 17.69
C TYR A 128 -3.47 -7.87 19.14
N LEU A 129 -3.25 -8.87 20.00
CA LEU A 129 -3.45 -8.76 21.42
C LEU A 129 -2.25 -9.33 22.18
N THR A 130 -1.78 -8.60 23.18
CA THR A 130 -0.82 -9.08 24.17
C THR A 130 -1.31 -8.78 25.59
N GLN A 131 -0.97 -9.66 26.53
CA GLN A 131 -1.23 -9.47 27.96
C GLN A 131 0.08 -9.13 28.67
N ILE A 132 0.05 -8.14 29.54
CA ILE A 132 1.16 -7.76 30.42
C ILE A 132 0.82 -8.29 31.81
N THR A 133 1.48 -9.37 32.20
CA THR A 133 1.10 -10.17 33.39
C THR A 133 2.00 -9.94 34.59
N GLU A 134 3.21 -9.43 34.37
CA GLU A 134 4.21 -9.22 35.43
C GLU A 134 4.81 -7.82 35.37
N ASP A 135 5.15 -7.28 36.53
CA ASP A 135 5.87 -6.01 36.62
C ASP A 135 7.32 -6.17 36.10
N GLY A 136 7.74 -5.23 35.26
CA GLY A 136 9.04 -5.30 34.60
C GLY A 136 9.04 -6.12 33.30
N GLU A 137 7.95 -6.77 32.93
CA GLU A 137 7.78 -7.43 31.62
C GLU A 137 7.73 -6.40 30.51
N LEU A 138 8.33 -6.72 29.36
CA LEU A 138 8.23 -5.87 28.18
C LEU A 138 6.94 -6.15 27.42
N ALA A 139 6.24 -5.10 27.01
CA ALA A 139 5.06 -5.24 26.16
C ALA A 139 5.51 -5.59 24.73
N VAL A 140 5.60 -6.87 24.45
CA VAL A 140 5.91 -7.40 23.12
C VAL A 140 4.77 -8.29 22.64
N LEU A 141 4.62 -8.42 21.33
CA LEU A 141 3.68 -9.34 20.74
C LEU A 141 4.44 -10.64 20.34
N SER A 142 3.91 -11.80 20.70
CA SER A 142 4.42 -13.12 20.26
C SER A 142 5.94 -13.34 20.35
N GLY A 143 6.58 -12.83 21.40
CA GLY A 143 8.01 -13.03 21.66
C GLY A 143 8.99 -12.20 20.82
N SER A 144 8.51 -11.36 19.91
CA SER A 144 9.30 -10.41 19.13
C SER A 144 8.83 -8.98 19.37
N ASN A 145 9.74 -8.01 19.33
CA ASN A 145 9.43 -6.58 19.40
C ASN A 145 9.38 -5.89 18.03
N GLN A 146 9.68 -6.62 16.97
CA GLN A 146 9.65 -6.13 15.60
C GLN A 146 8.63 -6.90 14.77
N TYR A 147 7.70 -6.19 14.18
CA TYR A 147 6.62 -6.75 13.37
C TYR A 147 6.55 -6.04 12.04
N SER A 148 6.45 -6.80 10.95
CA SER A 148 6.10 -6.25 9.65
C SER A 148 4.58 -6.24 9.48
N VAL A 149 4.05 -5.14 8.99
CA VAL A 149 2.64 -5.00 8.62
C VAL A 149 2.57 -4.73 7.13
N SER A 150 2.04 -5.69 6.38
CA SER A 150 1.95 -5.62 4.93
C SER A 150 0.55 -5.27 4.47
N ASP A 151 0.45 -4.40 3.47
CA ASP A 151 -0.80 -4.07 2.79
C ASP A 151 -0.74 -4.43 1.31
N GLN A 152 -1.92 -4.72 0.76
CA GLN A 152 -2.11 -4.90 -0.67
C GLN A 152 -2.21 -3.55 -1.37
N ILE A 153 -1.36 -3.32 -2.39
CA ILE A 153 -1.47 -2.12 -3.22
C ILE A 153 -2.75 -2.12 -4.05
N ILE A 154 -3.34 -0.94 -4.23
CA ILE A 154 -4.47 -0.73 -5.14
C ILE A 154 -3.98 -0.94 -6.57
N ARG A 155 -4.73 -1.72 -7.35
CA ARG A 155 -4.44 -2.00 -8.76
C ARG A 155 -5.54 -1.51 -9.66
N GLY A 156 -5.19 -1.17 -10.89
CA GLY A 156 -6.10 -0.72 -11.93
C GLY A 156 -5.73 -1.23 -13.31
N GLY A 157 -6.57 -0.96 -14.27
CA GLY A 157 -6.37 -1.30 -15.67
C GLY A 157 -6.50 -0.08 -16.59
N VAL A 158 -6.29 -0.30 -17.88
CA VAL A 158 -6.38 0.71 -18.94
C VAL A 158 -7.30 0.22 -20.03
N LYS A 159 -8.13 1.11 -20.53
CA LYS A 159 -8.95 0.91 -21.73
C LYS A 159 -8.80 2.09 -22.66
N ILE A 160 -8.43 1.84 -23.91
CA ILE A 160 -8.24 2.84 -24.94
C ILE A 160 -9.22 2.57 -26.08
N GLN A 161 -9.93 3.60 -26.52
CA GLN A 161 -10.72 3.60 -27.76
C GLN A 161 -10.01 4.41 -28.81
N LYS A 162 -9.52 3.75 -29.86
CA LYS A 162 -8.99 4.43 -31.07
C LYS A 162 -10.13 5.06 -31.85
N ARG A 163 -9.93 6.26 -32.36
CA ARG A 163 -10.87 6.97 -33.22
C ARG A 163 -10.18 7.51 -34.46
N ASP A 164 -10.94 7.63 -35.54
CA ASP A 164 -10.49 8.36 -36.72
C ASP A 164 -10.37 9.85 -36.38
N LEU A 165 -9.24 10.47 -36.74
CA LEU A 165 -8.94 11.86 -36.35
C LEU A 165 -9.88 12.86 -37.03
N GLU A 166 -10.23 12.63 -38.29
CA GLU A 166 -11.05 13.57 -39.07
C GLU A 166 -12.53 13.49 -38.69
N THR A 167 -13.07 12.28 -38.62
CA THR A 167 -14.49 12.08 -38.33
C THR A 167 -14.83 12.05 -36.86
N LYS A 168 -13.83 11.84 -35.97
CA LYS A 168 -14.03 11.56 -34.53
C LYS A 168 -14.84 10.28 -34.26
N ASP A 169 -15.03 9.46 -35.27
CA ASP A 169 -15.81 8.22 -35.20
C ASP A 169 -14.95 7.05 -34.67
N THR A 170 -15.61 6.03 -34.18
CA THR A 170 -15.05 4.72 -33.81
C THR A 170 -14.86 3.81 -35.03
N LYS A 171 -15.19 4.27 -36.21
CA LYS A 171 -14.96 3.59 -37.51
C LYS A 171 -13.96 4.40 -38.32
N ALA A 172 -13.03 3.68 -38.97
CA ALA A 172 -12.09 4.29 -39.91
C ALA A 172 -12.76 4.62 -41.23
N GLN A 173 -12.21 5.57 -41.98
CA GLN A 173 -12.68 5.95 -43.31
C GLN A 173 -12.09 5.03 -44.40
N GLY A 174 -12.84 4.83 -45.44
CA GLY A 174 -12.40 4.09 -46.63
C GLY A 174 -11.98 2.66 -46.33
N SER A 175 -10.78 2.29 -46.79
CA SER A 175 -10.15 0.99 -46.54
C SER A 175 -9.29 0.94 -45.26
N ALA A 176 -9.18 2.05 -44.52
CA ALA A 176 -8.45 2.09 -43.26
C ALA A 176 -9.15 1.23 -42.19
N THR A 177 -8.38 0.87 -41.17
CA THR A 177 -8.89 0.09 -40.02
C THR A 177 -8.42 0.72 -38.73
N LEU A 178 -9.12 0.47 -37.63
CA LEU A 178 -8.69 0.83 -36.27
C LEU A 178 -8.05 -0.34 -35.53
N LYS A 179 -7.93 -1.49 -36.18
CA LYS A 179 -7.31 -2.70 -35.63
C LYS A 179 -5.79 -2.61 -35.64
N ASP A 180 -5.17 -3.32 -34.71
CA ASP A 180 -3.70 -3.51 -34.61
C ASP A 180 -2.89 -2.23 -34.35
N ALA A 181 -3.51 -1.15 -33.90
CA ALA A 181 -2.78 -0.04 -33.28
C ALA A 181 -2.14 -0.53 -31.97
N ALA A 182 -0.86 -0.28 -31.80
CA ALA A 182 -0.12 -0.70 -30.60
C ALA A 182 0.18 0.49 -29.70
N PHE A 183 0.00 0.28 -28.40
CA PHE A 183 0.27 1.26 -27.35
C PHE A 183 1.20 0.68 -26.30
N ALA A 184 2.27 1.40 -26.02
CA ALA A 184 3.13 1.11 -24.87
C ALA A 184 2.60 1.82 -23.62
N ILE A 185 2.52 1.09 -22.51
CA ILE A 185 2.25 1.63 -21.19
C ILE A 185 3.59 1.77 -20.49
N ILE A 186 3.96 3.01 -20.14
CA ILE A 186 5.28 3.36 -19.61
C ILE A 186 5.12 3.90 -18.20
N SER A 187 5.89 3.36 -17.26
CA SER A 187 5.89 3.84 -15.87
C SER A 187 6.53 5.22 -15.77
N LEU A 188 5.84 6.15 -15.09
CA LEU A 188 6.38 7.47 -14.72
C LEU A 188 6.67 7.57 -13.23
N ASN A 189 6.72 6.45 -12.52
CA ASN A 189 6.87 6.40 -11.07
C ASN A 189 8.33 6.35 -10.65
N GLU A 190 8.67 7.09 -9.60
CA GLU A 190 10.02 7.02 -9.00
C GLU A 190 10.30 5.66 -8.37
N ASN A 191 9.29 5.03 -7.76
CA ASN A 191 9.39 3.68 -7.24
C ASN A 191 9.04 2.65 -8.31
N SER A 192 9.71 1.50 -8.27
CA SER A 192 9.42 0.38 -9.16
C SER A 192 7.99 -0.13 -8.97
N VAL A 193 7.43 -0.70 -10.04
CA VAL A 193 6.10 -1.30 -10.06
C VAL A 193 6.20 -2.77 -10.46
N LEU A 194 5.43 -3.62 -9.79
CA LEU A 194 5.33 -5.04 -10.09
C LEU A 194 4.20 -5.28 -11.08
N VAL A 195 4.54 -5.72 -12.30
CA VAL A 195 3.56 -6.01 -13.35
C VAL A 195 3.85 -7.41 -13.89
N GLU A 196 2.87 -8.30 -13.81
CA GLU A 196 2.98 -9.69 -14.29
C GLU A 196 4.26 -10.40 -13.78
N GLY A 197 4.58 -10.21 -12.49
CA GLY A 197 5.70 -10.87 -11.82
C GLY A 197 7.07 -10.25 -12.05
N LYS A 198 7.17 -9.11 -12.74
CA LYS A 198 8.41 -8.39 -13.00
C LYS A 198 8.36 -6.96 -12.46
N LEU A 199 9.47 -6.51 -11.86
CA LEU A 199 9.65 -5.13 -11.41
C LEU A 199 10.16 -4.25 -12.56
N TYR A 200 9.48 -3.11 -12.77
CA TYR A 200 9.82 -2.12 -13.77
C TYR A 200 10.17 -0.78 -13.12
N LYS A 201 11.23 -0.17 -13.61
CA LYS A 201 11.67 1.16 -13.17
C LYS A 201 10.98 2.26 -13.96
N LYS A 202 11.15 3.51 -13.51
CA LYS A 202 10.72 4.71 -14.25
C LYS A 202 11.19 4.70 -15.69
N ASN A 203 10.31 5.08 -16.60
CA ASN A 203 10.50 5.14 -18.06
C ASN A 203 10.60 3.78 -18.77
N GLU A 204 10.45 2.68 -18.07
CA GLU A 204 10.33 1.37 -18.70
C GLU A 204 8.90 1.09 -19.18
N THR A 205 8.78 0.38 -20.30
CA THR A 205 7.50 -0.12 -20.81
C THR A 205 7.08 -1.33 -19.99
N VAL A 206 5.96 -1.21 -19.29
CA VAL A 206 5.44 -2.27 -18.41
C VAL A 206 4.52 -3.24 -19.14
N LYS A 207 3.87 -2.78 -20.20
CA LYS A 207 2.96 -3.58 -21.06
C LYS A 207 2.79 -2.89 -22.40
N THR A 208 2.61 -3.70 -23.45
CA THR A 208 2.16 -3.24 -24.77
C THR A 208 0.80 -3.88 -25.07
N ILE A 209 -0.15 -3.07 -25.51
CA ILE A 209 -1.50 -3.51 -25.87
C ILE A 209 -1.84 -3.12 -27.30
N GLN A 210 -2.74 -3.87 -27.91
CA GLN A 210 -3.17 -3.63 -29.30
C GLN A 210 -4.68 -3.52 -29.39
N THR A 211 -5.17 -2.68 -30.31
CA THR A 211 -6.59 -2.57 -30.59
C THR A 211 -7.09 -3.78 -31.36
N GLY A 212 -8.28 -4.22 -31.02
CA GLY A 212 -9.05 -5.21 -31.77
C GLY A 212 -9.81 -4.60 -32.94
N ASN A 213 -10.72 -5.39 -33.56
CA ASN A 213 -11.56 -4.96 -34.69
C ASN A 213 -12.46 -3.77 -34.34
N ASP A 214 -12.84 -3.63 -33.08
CA ASP A 214 -13.64 -2.52 -32.54
C ASP A 214 -12.82 -1.26 -32.23
N GLY A 215 -11.52 -1.29 -32.47
CA GLY A 215 -10.60 -0.19 -32.16
C GLY A 215 -10.30 -0.05 -30.67
N ILE A 216 -10.63 -1.05 -29.84
CA ILE A 216 -10.41 -1.04 -28.38
C ILE A 216 -9.17 -1.85 -28.03
N ALA A 217 -8.28 -1.25 -27.22
CA ALA A 217 -7.19 -1.92 -26.52
C ALA A 217 -7.46 -1.86 -25.03
N THR A 218 -7.33 -2.98 -24.34
CA THR A 218 -7.63 -3.07 -22.90
C THR A 218 -6.65 -3.99 -22.18
N THR A 219 -6.42 -3.71 -20.90
CA THR A 219 -5.68 -4.58 -19.97
C THR A 219 -6.66 -5.29 -19.06
N SER A 220 -6.15 -6.24 -18.26
CA SER A 220 -6.90 -6.69 -17.08
C SER A 220 -7.13 -5.52 -16.12
N ALA A 221 -8.18 -5.62 -15.29
CA ALA A 221 -8.58 -4.57 -14.35
C ALA A 221 -7.57 -4.36 -13.22
N ASP A 222 -6.65 -5.31 -13.01
CA ASP A 222 -5.67 -5.34 -11.93
C ASP A 222 -4.21 -5.35 -12.41
N LEU A 223 -3.96 -4.98 -13.67
CA LEU A 223 -2.62 -5.06 -14.27
C LEU A 223 -1.61 -4.15 -13.58
N LEU A 224 -2.00 -2.89 -13.28
CA LEU A 224 -1.09 -1.82 -12.89
C LEU A 224 -1.22 -1.46 -11.41
N PRO A 225 -0.11 -1.44 -10.65
CA PRO A 225 -0.10 -0.85 -9.31
C PRO A 225 -0.46 0.63 -9.31
N TYR A 226 -0.98 1.12 -8.19
CA TYR A 226 -1.25 2.52 -7.94
C TYR A 226 -0.06 3.39 -8.36
N GLY A 227 -0.25 4.27 -9.35
CA GLY A 227 0.85 5.04 -9.91
C GLY A 227 0.45 5.90 -11.08
N LYS A 228 1.46 6.50 -11.71
CA LYS A 228 1.34 7.32 -12.91
C LYS A 228 1.98 6.59 -14.09
N TYR A 229 1.28 6.59 -15.21
CA TYR A 229 1.72 5.92 -16.44
C TYR A 229 1.48 6.80 -17.63
N LYS A 230 2.35 6.68 -18.63
CA LYS A 230 2.20 7.29 -19.94
C LYS A 230 1.77 6.23 -20.94
N LEU A 231 0.85 6.61 -21.83
CA LEU A 231 0.48 5.82 -22.99
C LEU A 231 1.12 6.43 -24.24
N GLU A 232 1.79 5.60 -25.02
CA GLU A 232 2.43 6.00 -26.25
C GLU A 232 2.05 5.07 -27.39
N GLU A 233 1.48 5.62 -28.48
CA GLU A 233 1.19 4.83 -29.67
C GLU A 233 2.50 4.50 -30.37
N THR A 234 2.84 3.22 -30.48
CA THR A 234 4.08 2.72 -31.09
C THR A 234 3.88 2.19 -32.48
N LYS A 235 2.64 1.86 -32.86
CA LYS A 235 2.26 1.41 -34.18
C LYS A 235 0.86 1.92 -34.51
N ALA A 236 0.73 2.67 -35.61
CA ALA A 236 -0.58 3.08 -36.12
C ALA A 236 -1.31 1.90 -36.78
N PRO A 237 -2.67 1.92 -36.80
CA PRO A 237 -3.44 1.01 -37.63
C PRO A 237 -3.11 1.19 -39.10
N GLU A 238 -3.40 0.19 -39.90
CA GLU A 238 -3.22 0.28 -41.35
C GLU A 238 -4.06 1.42 -41.94
N GLY A 239 -3.41 2.26 -42.76
CA GLY A 239 -4.04 3.41 -43.41
C GLY A 239 -4.17 4.67 -42.55
N LEU A 240 -3.65 4.66 -41.31
CA LEU A 240 -3.65 5.81 -40.40
C LEU A 240 -2.23 6.19 -39.98
N SER A 241 -2.06 7.44 -39.52
CA SER A 241 -0.77 7.95 -39.01
C SER A 241 -0.68 7.80 -37.50
N LEU A 242 0.55 7.67 -37.01
CA LEU A 242 0.88 7.70 -35.58
C LEU A 242 0.44 9.02 -34.93
N ILE A 243 -0.17 8.92 -33.77
CA ILE A 243 -0.48 10.06 -32.90
C ILE A 243 0.33 9.91 -31.62
N HIS A 244 1.07 10.98 -31.26
CA HIS A 244 1.75 11.05 -29.97
C HIS A 244 0.78 11.56 -28.91
N ILE A 245 0.29 10.64 -28.04
CA ILE A 245 -0.51 11.01 -26.87
C ILE A 245 0.42 11.01 -25.67
N SER A 246 0.73 12.20 -25.14
CA SER A 246 1.58 12.39 -23.98
C SER A 246 0.79 12.88 -22.77
N GLU A 247 -0.34 12.25 -22.43
CA GLU A 247 -1.06 12.56 -21.21
C GLU A 247 -0.80 11.49 -20.13
N PRO A 248 -0.45 11.92 -18.90
CA PRO A 248 -0.34 10.97 -17.80
C PRO A 248 -1.72 10.42 -17.45
N THR A 249 -1.89 9.11 -17.55
CA THR A 249 -3.11 8.44 -17.13
C THR A 249 -3.24 8.53 -15.62
N ARG A 250 -4.22 9.25 -15.14
CA ARG A 250 -4.64 9.18 -13.74
C ARG A 250 -5.34 7.85 -13.51
N HIS A 251 -5.13 7.31 -12.32
CA HIS A 251 -5.66 6.06 -11.81
C HIS A 251 -7.03 5.66 -12.37
N ALA A 252 -7.18 4.39 -12.72
CA ALA A 252 -8.48 3.77 -12.76
C ALA A 252 -9.02 3.79 -11.31
N GLN A 253 -10.02 4.60 -11.04
CA GLN A 253 -10.79 4.48 -9.79
C GLN A 253 -11.50 3.14 -9.83
N ILE A 254 -11.17 2.29 -8.88
CA ILE A 254 -11.93 1.07 -8.63
C ILE A 254 -13.19 1.51 -7.89
N SER A 255 -14.32 1.45 -8.58
CA SER A 255 -15.66 1.59 -7.98
C SER A 255 -16.12 0.23 -7.44
#